data_125b834196de85b5965b94529ee4924e
#
_entry.id   125b834196de85b5965b94529ee4924e
#
_cell.length_a   1.000
_cell.length_b   1.000
_cell.length_c   1.000
_cell.angle_alpha   90.00
_cell.angle_beta   90.00
_cell.angle_gamma   90.00
#
_symmetry.space_group_name_H-M   'P 1'
#
loop_
_entity.id
_entity.type
_entity.pdbx_description
1 polymer ?
#
loop_
_entity_poly.entity_id
_entity_poly.type
_entity_poly.pdbx_seq_one_letter_code
_entity_poly.pdbx_strand_id
1 'polypeptide(L)'
;GYILQASWQEANINLIYVNNNDVIIRTYGKFNHDIVQSESSCVAALTYILSNNPKYMHLQAEDLIAKWDAARDYGTKIHKEIEDCLKEGKYPEEVKSVYAVEWLKKYQLKSDVDIFSEIKVYSTELNIAGSIDILAHDKKADTYEVIDWKTSKNIETKSYNNKMGTHPVTSNLQDCKFVHYSLQLSFYRYLLEQYYGLTINNQLIAHLKEDGCTGYVGRYYQKEVIDIIADQKK
;
A
#
# COMPACT_ATOMS: atom_id res chain seq x y z
N GLY A 1 -12.37 -8.19 18.73
CA GLY A 1 -12.04 -8.23 17.32
C GLY A 1 -10.98 -7.19 17.03
N TYR A 2 -9.87 -7.62 16.49
CA TYR A 2 -8.73 -6.75 16.21
C TYR A 2 -8.83 -6.28 14.77
N ILE A 3 -8.66 -4.98 14.52
CA ILE A 3 -8.65 -4.41 13.17
C ILE A 3 -7.23 -3.96 12.89
N LEU A 4 -6.63 -4.54 11.87
CA LEU A 4 -5.37 -4.05 11.31
C LEU A 4 -5.72 -3.11 10.16
N GLN A 5 -5.30 -1.87 10.27
CA GLN A 5 -5.39 -0.91 9.19
C GLN A 5 -3.98 -0.64 8.66
N ALA A 6 -3.67 -1.12 7.47
CA ALA A 6 -2.48 -0.69 6.77
C ALA A 6 -2.76 0.72 6.22
N SER A 7 -2.20 1.73 6.86
CA SER A 7 -2.24 3.09 6.32
C SER A 7 -0.90 3.44 5.68
N TRP A 8 -0.96 3.96 4.46
CA TRP A 8 0.21 4.41 3.73
C TRP A 8 0.33 5.91 3.88
N GLN A 9 1.35 6.34 4.61
CA GLN A 9 1.86 7.70 4.48
C GLN A 9 3.19 7.64 3.72
N GLU A 10 3.44 8.62 2.85
CA GLU A 10 4.62 8.67 1.98
C GLU A 10 5.90 8.15 2.64
N ALA A 11 6.37 6.99 2.23
CA ALA A 11 7.65 6.36 2.50
C ALA A 11 7.74 5.21 3.53
N ASN A 12 6.66 4.75 4.18
CA ASN A 12 6.81 3.65 5.15
C ASN A 12 5.65 2.67 5.10
N ILE A 13 5.93 1.37 5.20
CA ILE A 13 4.93 0.35 5.48
C ILE A 13 4.67 0.41 6.98
N ASN A 14 3.52 0.92 7.37
CA ASN A 14 3.09 0.89 8.75
C ASN A 14 2.14 -0.30 8.93
N LEU A 15 2.59 -1.34 9.61
CA LEU A 15 1.72 -2.39 10.09
C LEU A 15 1.23 -1.96 11.47
N ILE A 16 -0.06 -1.67 11.58
CA ILE A 16 -0.68 -1.26 12.85
C ILE A 16 -1.23 -2.51 13.53
N TYR A 17 -0.68 -2.85 14.67
CA TYR A 17 -1.20 -3.91 15.54
C TYR A 17 -2.01 -3.29 16.66
N VAL A 18 -3.23 -3.77 16.84
CA VAL A 18 -4.06 -3.41 18.00
C VAL A 18 -4.14 -4.63 18.90
N ASN A 19 -3.45 -4.57 20.03
CA ASN A 19 -3.57 -5.57 21.08
C ASN A 19 -4.24 -4.91 22.30
N ASN A 20 -5.25 -5.52 22.81
CA ASN A 20 -6.11 -5.25 23.99
C ASN A 20 -6.13 -3.85 24.63
N ASN A 21 -5.19 -2.95 24.41
CA ASN A 21 -5.15 -1.54 24.78
C ASN A 21 -3.92 -0.81 24.21
N ASP A 22 -3.06 -1.50 23.46
CA ASP A 22 -1.87 -0.88 22.89
C ASP A 22 -1.95 -0.93 21.34
N VAL A 23 -1.70 0.20 20.72
CA VAL A 23 -1.52 0.29 19.27
C VAL A 23 -0.02 0.25 19.01
N ILE A 24 0.46 -0.86 18.47
CA ILE A 24 1.87 -0.99 18.07
C ILE A 24 1.94 -0.75 16.57
N ILE A 25 2.60 0.32 16.16
CA ILE A 25 2.92 0.61 14.78
C ILE A 25 4.35 0.14 14.52
N ARG A 26 4.50 -0.94 13.75
CA ARG A 26 5.82 -1.35 13.26
C ARG A 26 6.01 -0.82 11.85
N THR A 27 7.03 -0.01 11.68
CA THR A 27 7.40 0.58 10.40
C THR A 27 8.53 -0.23 9.79
N TYR A 28 8.24 -0.93 8.69
CA TYR A 28 9.23 -1.65 7.90
C TYR A 28 9.72 -0.73 6.77
N GLY A 29 10.69 0.09 7.06
CA GLY A 29 11.21 1.08 6.11
C GLY A 29 12.18 2.03 6.81
N LYS A 30 12.04 3.30 6.56
CA LYS A 30 12.98 4.35 6.96
C LYS A 30 13.19 4.55 8.46
N PHE A 31 12.31 4.05 9.30
CA PHE A 31 12.35 4.22 10.76
C PHE A 31 12.26 2.88 11.47
N ASN A 32 13.35 2.52 12.10
CA ASN A 32 13.52 1.26 12.83
C ASN A 32 13.06 1.43 14.30
N HIS A 33 11.80 1.82 14.53
CA HIS A 33 11.28 1.97 15.88
C HIS A 33 9.89 1.37 16.02
N ASP A 34 9.72 0.57 17.06
CA ASP A 34 8.41 0.31 17.61
C ASP A 34 7.85 1.66 18.10
N ILE A 35 6.99 2.26 17.33
CA ILE A 35 6.33 3.47 17.75
C ILE A 35 5.11 3.05 18.55
N VAL A 36 5.30 2.92 19.85
CA VAL A 36 4.17 3.05 20.76
C VAL A 36 3.65 4.47 20.60
N GLN A 37 2.43 4.62 20.15
CA GLN A 37 1.85 5.95 19.96
C GLN A 37 1.70 6.64 21.32
N SER A 38 2.70 7.41 21.67
CA SER A 38 2.50 8.60 22.49
C SER A 38 2.59 9.81 21.54
N GLU A 39 1.87 10.88 21.83
CA GLU A 39 2.02 12.18 21.13
C GLU A 39 3.48 12.59 21.00
N SER A 40 4.30 12.30 22.02
CA SER A 40 5.73 12.56 22.05
C SER A 40 6.53 11.82 20.95
N SER A 41 6.13 10.61 20.57
CA SER A 41 6.83 9.83 19.51
C SER A 41 6.55 10.39 18.14
N CYS A 42 5.32 10.84 17.88
CA CYS A 42 4.95 11.49 16.61
C CYS A 42 5.68 12.83 16.45
N VAL A 43 5.78 13.62 17.52
CA VAL A 43 6.51 14.90 17.53
C VAL A 43 8.00 14.67 17.27
N ALA A 44 8.61 13.68 17.90
CA ALA A 44 10.03 13.36 17.70
C ALA A 44 10.33 12.92 16.25
N ALA A 45 9.48 12.07 15.66
CA ALA A 45 9.63 11.64 14.28
C ALA A 45 9.46 12.82 13.30
N LEU A 46 8.48 13.69 13.52
CA LEU A 46 8.26 14.88 12.72
C LEU A 46 9.43 15.86 12.82
N THR A 47 9.93 16.12 14.01
CA THR A 47 11.12 16.97 14.26
C THR A 47 12.35 16.42 13.54
N TYR A 48 12.55 15.09 13.56
CA TYR A 48 13.65 14.46 12.84
C TYR A 48 13.52 14.66 11.32
N ILE A 49 12.33 14.48 10.75
CA ILE A 49 12.08 14.67 9.31
C ILE A 49 12.36 16.12 8.90
N LEU A 50 11.84 17.09 9.64
CA LEU A 50 12.03 18.52 9.38
C LEU A 50 13.50 18.92 9.48
N SER A 51 14.26 18.35 10.42
CA SER A 51 15.67 18.68 10.64
C SER A 51 16.63 18.00 9.65
N ASN A 52 16.26 16.83 9.10
CA ASN A 52 17.19 15.98 8.36
C ASN A 52 16.83 15.74 6.90
N ASN A 53 15.65 16.18 6.44
CA ASN A 53 15.23 16.01 5.06
C ASN A 53 15.24 17.35 4.32
N PRO A 54 16.19 17.58 3.35
CA PRO A 54 16.28 18.82 2.61
C PRO A 54 14.97 19.25 1.92
N LYS A 55 14.10 18.30 1.60
CA LYS A 55 12.80 18.56 0.97
C LYS A 55 11.83 19.29 1.92
N TYR A 56 11.98 19.11 3.24
CA TYR A 56 11.01 19.54 4.24
C TYR A 56 11.58 20.52 5.29
N MET A 57 12.91 20.68 5.35
CA MET A 57 13.57 21.49 6.40
C MET A 57 13.21 22.99 6.40
N HIS A 58 12.52 23.47 5.35
CA HIS A 58 12.01 24.83 5.25
C HIS A 58 10.54 24.98 5.64
N LEU A 59 9.88 23.87 5.99
CA LEU A 59 8.45 23.86 6.38
C LEU A 59 8.30 23.88 7.90
N GLN A 60 7.16 24.44 8.34
CA GLN A 60 6.68 24.21 9.70
C GLN A 60 6.02 22.81 9.81
N ALA A 61 5.92 22.30 11.01
CA ALA A 61 5.35 20.98 11.27
C ALA A 61 3.89 20.88 10.78
N GLU A 62 3.12 21.91 11.05
CA GLU A 62 1.70 22.01 10.69
C GLU A 62 1.52 22.02 9.16
N ASP A 63 2.36 22.75 8.43
CA ASP A 63 2.32 22.80 6.97
C ASP A 63 2.66 21.44 6.35
N LEU A 64 3.61 20.72 6.93
CA LEU A 64 3.99 19.40 6.47
C LEU A 64 2.87 18.38 6.71
N ILE A 65 2.25 18.40 7.90
CA ILE A 65 1.10 17.57 8.24
C ILE A 65 -0.06 17.86 7.28
N ALA A 66 -0.44 19.14 7.14
CA ALA A 66 -1.52 19.53 6.23
C ALA A 66 -1.29 19.09 4.80
N LYS A 67 -0.04 19.15 4.32
CA LYS A 67 0.33 18.65 2.99
C LYS A 67 0.19 17.13 2.85
N TRP A 68 0.55 16.38 3.88
CA TRP A 68 0.38 14.91 3.87
C TRP A 68 -1.09 14.51 3.97
N ASP A 69 -1.86 15.21 4.81
CA ASP A 69 -3.30 14.99 4.93
C ASP A 69 -4.03 15.26 3.62
N ALA A 70 -3.72 16.38 2.97
CA ALA A 70 -4.29 16.72 1.67
C ALA A 70 -3.97 15.63 0.60
N ALA A 71 -2.74 15.12 0.59
CA ALA A 71 -2.35 14.05 -0.34
C ALA A 71 -3.06 12.72 -0.04
N ARG A 72 -3.22 12.37 1.25
CA ARG A 72 -3.99 11.21 1.70
C ARG A 72 -5.46 11.32 1.29
N ASP A 73 -6.09 12.45 1.61
CA ASP A 73 -7.51 12.69 1.37
C ASP A 73 -7.82 12.70 -0.13
N TYR A 74 -6.92 13.27 -0.94
CA TYR A 74 -7.02 13.19 -2.39
C TYR A 74 -6.93 11.74 -2.89
N GLY A 75 -5.97 10.95 -2.38
CA GLY A 75 -5.88 9.52 -2.70
C GLY A 75 -7.16 8.76 -2.33
N THR A 76 -7.69 9.00 -1.14
CA THR A 76 -8.94 8.39 -0.67
C THR A 76 -10.13 8.75 -1.57
N LYS A 77 -10.22 10.01 -2.00
CA LYS A 77 -11.25 10.46 -2.96
C LYS A 77 -11.16 9.70 -4.28
N ILE A 78 -9.95 9.57 -4.84
CA ILE A 78 -9.73 8.83 -6.09
C ILE A 78 -10.19 7.36 -5.97
N HIS A 79 -9.76 6.65 -4.91
CA HIS A 79 -10.18 5.27 -4.67
C HIS A 79 -11.70 5.16 -4.53
N LYS A 80 -12.33 6.09 -3.79
CA LYS A 80 -13.77 6.10 -3.60
C LYS A 80 -14.55 6.32 -4.90
N GLU A 81 -14.12 7.24 -5.76
CA GLU A 81 -14.74 7.45 -7.07
C GLU A 81 -14.64 6.22 -7.98
N ILE A 82 -13.49 5.53 -7.96
CA ILE A 82 -13.30 4.28 -8.72
C ILE A 82 -14.25 3.19 -8.17
N GLU A 83 -14.31 3.04 -6.85
CA GLU A 83 -15.21 2.09 -6.18
C GLU A 83 -16.67 2.36 -6.54
N ASP A 84 -17.12 3.62 -6.41
CA ASP A 84 -18.50 4.02 -6.71
C ASP A 84 -18.84 3.80 -8.20
N CYS A 85 -17.89 4.03 -9.09
CA CYS A 85 -18.08 3.74 -10.50
C CYS A 85 -18.25 2.24 -10.74
N LEU A 86 -17.45 1.39 -10.11
CA LEU A 86 -17.49 -0.07 -10.31
C LEU A 86 -18.71 -0.72 -9.65
N LYS A 87 -19.13 -0.24 -8.47
CA LYS A 87 -20.21 -0.82 -7.70
C LYS A 87 -21.59 -0.23 -8.01
N GLU A 88 -21.65 1.07 -8.28
CA GLU A 88 -22.89 1.82 -8.40
C GLU A 88 -23.10 2.44 -9.80
N GLY A 89 -22.11 2.34 -10.68
CA GLY A 89 -22.15 2.92 -12.02
C GLY A 89 -22.06 4.44 -12.06
N LYS A 90 -21.64 5.09 -10.97
CA LYS A 90 -21.42 6.53 -10.91
C LYS A 90 -20.21 6.91 -11.76
N TYR A 91 -20.35 7.92 -12.62
CA TYR A 91 -19.22 8.41 -13.43
C TYR A 91 -18.25 9.19 -12.54
N PRO A 92 -16.92 8.88 -12.59
CA PRO A 92 -15.94 9.59 -11.77
C PRO A 92 -15.72 11.03 -12.28
N GLU A 93 -15.45 11.94 -11.35
CA GLU A 93 -15.21 13.37 -11.64
C GLU A 93 -13.73 13.69 -11.81
N GLU A 94 -12.88 13.08 -11.00
CA GLU A 94 -11.43 13.31 -11.02
C GLU A 94 -10.76 12.61 -12.22
N VAL A 95 -9.87 13.32 -12.88
CA VAL A 95 -9.17 12.84 -14.09
C VAL A 95 -8.45 11.51 -13.84
N LYS A 96 -7.82 11.35 -12.69
CA LYS A 96 -7.14 10.08 -12.32
C LYS A 96 -8.10 8.93 -12.16
N SER A 97 -9.28 9.17 -11.60
CA SER A 97 -10.33 8.16 -11.47
C SER A 97 -10.87 7.74 -12.83
N VAL A 98 -11.04 8.71 -13.76
CA VAL A 98 -11.43 8.42 -15.15
C VAL A 98 -10.39 7.52 -15.83
N TYR A 99 -9.11 7.87 -15.73
CA TYR A 99 -8.03 7.04 -16.30
C TYR A 99 -7.93 5.65 -15.67
N ALA A 100 -8.22 5.52 -14.38
CA ALA A 100 -8.27 4.21 -13.72
C ALA A 100 -9.36 3.32 -14.31
N VAL A 101 -10.57 3.85 -14.45
CA VAL A 101 -11.72 3.13 -15.02
C VAL A 101 -11.49 2.78 -16.50
N GLU A 102 -10.93 3.69 -17.29
CA GLU A 102 -10.58 3.42 -18.68
C GLU A 102 -9.48 2.35 -18.80
N TRP A 103 -8.46 2.41 -17.95
CA TRP A 103 -7.40 1.41 -17.92
C TRP A 103 -7.96 0.04 -17.56
N LEU A 104 -8.85 -0.03 -16.58
CA LEU A 104 -9.49 -1.27 -16.17
C LEU A 104 -10.40 -1.86 -17.24
N LYS A 105 -11.16 -1.03 -17.95
CA LYS A 105 -11.94 -1.47 -19.13
C LYS A 105 -11.04 -2.10 -20.20
N LYS A 106 -9.91 -1.46 -20.51
CA LYS A 106 -8.93 -2.02 -21.48
C LYS A 106 -8.30 -3.32 -20.97
N TYR A 107 -8.10 -3.43 -19.66
CA TYR A 107 -7.60 -4.64 -19.02
C TYR A 107 -8.59 -5.80 -19.16
N GLN A 108 -9.88 -5.57 -18.89
CA GLN A 108 -10.95 -6.56 -19.03
C GLN A 108 -11.15 -7.06 -20.48
N LEU A 109 -10.88 -6.20 -21.46
CA LEU A 109 -11.00 -6.59 -22.88
C LEU A 109 -9.97 -7.63 -23.33
N LYS A 110 -8.92 -7.89 -22.55
CA LYS A 110 -7.86 -8.85 -22.90
C LYS A 110 -8.24 -10.29 -22.60
N SER A 111 -9.15 -10.53 -21.67
CA SER A 111 -9.60 -11.86 -21.26
C SER A 111 -10.96 -11.77 -20.57
N ASP A 112 -11.62 -12.93 -20.35
CA ASP A 112 -12.87 -13.02 -19.60
C ASP A 112 -12.60 -12.86 -18.10
N VAL A 113 -12.50 -11.61 -17.64
CA VAL A 113 -12.07 -11.23 -16.28
C VAL A 113 -13.24 -10.64 -15.51
N ASP A 114 -13.52 -11.19 -14.33
CA ASP A 114 -14.37 -10.56 -13.33
C ASP A 114 -13.53 -9.63 -12.45
N ILE A 115 -14.09 -8.46 -12.12
CA ILE A 115 -13.44 -7.45 -11.29
C ILE A 115 -14.18 -7.34 -9.97
N PHE A 116 -13.45 -7.49 -8.88
CA PHE A 116 -13.93 -7.28 -7.52
C PHE A 116 -13.19 -6.08 -6.92
N SER A 117 -13.93 -5.11 -6.39
CA SER A 117 -13.40 -3.87 -5.84
C SER A 117 -13.50 -3.85 -4.32
N GLU A 118 -12.49 -3.29 -3.65
CA GLU A 118 -12.43 -3.10 -2.20
C GLU A 118 -12.63 -4.41 -1.40
N ILE A 119 -11.89 -5.44 -1.78
CA ILE A 119 -11.97 -6.75 -1.14
C ILE A 119 -11.21 -6.74 0.19
N LYS A 120 -11.93 -7.10 1.27
CA LYS A 120 -11.32 -7.26 2.58
C LYS A 120 -10.69 -8.64 2.72
N VAL A 121 -9.41 -8.68 3.07
CA VAL A 121 -8.67 -9.91 3.35
C VAL A 121 -8.13 -9.88 4.77
N TYR A 122 -8.16 -11.02 5.46
CA TYR A 122 -7.68 -11.10 6.84
C TYR A 122 -7.23 -12.51 7.20
N SER A 123 -6.38 -12.59 8.20
CA SER A 123 -6.08 -13.83 8.90
C SER A 123 -6.17 -13.59 10.40
N THR A 124 -7.09 -14.30 11.07
CA THR A 124 -7.23 -14.22 12.53
C THR A 124 -6.04 -14.88 13.24
N GLU A 125 -5.41 -15.88 12.62
CA GLU A 125 -4.20 -16.51 13.14
C GLU A 125 -3.03 -15.52 13.21
N LEU A 126 -2.89 -14.70 12.17
CA LEU A 126 -1.81 -13.71 12.07
C LEU A 126 -2.18 -12.37 12.68
N ASN A 127 -3.46 -12.14 13.03
CA ASN A 127 -4.00 -10.83 13.40
C ASN A 127 -3.71 -9.75 12.34
N ILE A 128 -3.79 -10.12 11.05
CA ILE A 128 -3.54 -9.23 9.91
C ILE A 128 -4.82 -9.09 9.10
N ALA A 129 -5.16 -7.86 8.73
CA ALA A 129 -6.23 -7.55 7.79
C ALA A 129 -5.79 -6.44 6.83
N GLY A 130 -6.40 -6.40 5.65
CA GLY A 130 -6.18 -5.37 4.66
C GLY A 130 -7.34 -5.23 3.69
N SER A 131 -7.26 -4.22 2.83
CA SER A 131 -8.18 -4.01 1.72
C SER A 131 -7.39 -4.06 0.41
N ILE A 132 -7.88 -4.82 -0.52
CA ILE A 132 -7.36 -4.92 -1.89
C ILE A 132 -8.25 -4.05 -2.75
N ASP A 133 -7.65 -3.06 -3.43
CA ASP A 133 -8.41 -2.14 -4.26
C ASP A 133 -9.15 -2.88 -5.38
N ILE A 134 -8.43 -3.74 -6.11
CA ILE A 134 -8.99 -4.58 -7.18
C ILE A 134 -8.41 -6.00 -7.08
N LEU A 135 -9.31 -6.97 -7.07
CA LEU A 135 -9.00 -8.36 -7.30
C LEU A 135 -9.62 -8.78 -8.64
N ALA A 136 -8.80 -9.11 -9.62
CA ALA A 136 -9.22 -9.50 -10.95
C ALA A 136 -9.14 -11.03 -11.09
N HIS A 137 -10.23 -11.68 -11.51
CA HIS A 137 -10.31 -13.13 -11.69
C HIS A 137 -10.39 -13.49 -13.17
N ASP A 138 -9.35 -14.09 -13.71
CA ASP A 138 -9.38 -14.73 -15.03
C ASP A 138 -10.14 -16.06 -14.93
N LYS A 139 -11.39 -16.09 -15.36
CA LYS A 139 -12.26 -17.27 -15.26
C LYS A 139 -11.77 -18.44 -16.11
N LYS A 140 -11.03 -18.16 -17.16
CA LYS A 140 -10.52 -19.20 -18.07
C LYS A 140 -9.32 -19.93 -17.48
N ALA A 141 -8.41 -19.19 -16.86
CA ALA A 141 -7.21 -19.73 -16.24
C ALA A 141 -7.46 -20.15 -14.76
N ASP A 142 -8.56 -19.69 -14.16
CA ASP A 142 -8.88 -19.78 -12.72
C ASP A 142 -7.74 -19.22 -11.86
N THR A 143 -7.23 -18.06 -12.26
CA THR A 143 -6.18 -17.33 -11.56
C THR A 143 -6.58 -15.91 -11.27
N TYR A 144 -5.93 -15.31 -10.28
CA TYR A 144 -6.23 -13.97 -9.84
C TYR A 144 -5.03 -13.03 -10.01
N GLU A 145 -5.32 -11.76 -10.19
CA GLU A 145 -4.34 -10.68 -10.12
C GLU A 145 -4.77 -9.66 -9.06
N VAL A 146 -3.82 -9.24 -8.23
CA VAL A 146 -4.03 -8.18 -7.24
C VAL A 146 -3.57 -6.86 -7.82
N ILE A 147 -4.44 -5.85 -7.85
CA ILE A 147 -4.13 -4.53 -8.42
C ILE A 147 -4.38 -3.48 -7.33
N ASP A 148 -3.44 -2.55 -7.21
CA ASP A 148 -3.48 -1.49 -6.22
C ASP A 148 -3.25 -0.13 -6.88
N TRP A 149 -4.15 0.82 -6.62
CA TRP A 149 -4.09 2.17 -7.17
C TRP A 149 -3.09 3.04 -6.42
N LYS A 150 -2.25 3.73 -7.14
CA LYS A 150 -1.29 4.69 -6.55
C LYS A 150 -1.39 6.04 -7.24
N THR A 151 -1.66 7.08 -6.46
CA THR A 151 -1.80 8.48 -6.91
C THR A 151 -0.55 9.32 -6.69
N SER A 152 0.53 8.70 -6.20
CA SER A 152 1.79 9.39 -5.91
C SER A 152 2.38 10.05 -7.16
N LYS A 153 3.10 11.17 -6.98
CA LYS A 153 3.69 11.91 -8.11
C LYS A 153 4.60 11.03 -8.98
N ASN A 154 5.46 10.22 -8.35
CA ASN A 154 6.37 9.30 -9.02
C ASN A 154 6.42 7.97 -8.27
N ILE A 155 6.74 6.89 -8.98
CA ILE A 155 7.08 5.59 -8.41
C ILE A 155 8.55 5.32 -8.77
N GLU A 156 9.44 5.62 -7.84
CA GLU A 156 10.86 5.35 -7.98
C GLU A 156 11.10 3.84 -7.86
N THR A 157 11.84 3.28 -8.83
CA THR A 157 12.23 1.85 -8.86
C THR A 157 13.59 1.60 -8.23
N LYS A 158 14.31 2.68 -7.91
CA LYS A 158 15.61 2.65 -7.20
C LYS A 158 15.58 3.64 -6.04
N SER A 159 16.25 3.28 -4.96
CA SER A 159 16.37 4.15 -3.80
C SER A 159 17.36 5.30 -4.04
N TYR A 160 17.11 6.43 -3.39
CA TYR A 160 18.07 7.52 -3.36
C TYR A 160 19.32 7.13 -2.56
N ASN A 161 20.52 7.36 -3.11
CA ASN A 161 21.80 7.00 -2.51
C ASN A 161 21.91 5.53 -2.07
N ASN A 162 21.28 4.61 -2.82
CA ASN A 162 21.28 3.18 -2.52
C ASN A 162 20.81 2.86 -1.08
N LYS A 163 19.90 3.65 -0.54
CA LYS A 163 19.32 3.36 0.77
C LYS A 163 18.61 2.02 0.77
N MET A 164 18.83 1.28 1.84
CA MET A 164 18.20 -0.02 2.08
C MET A 164 17.24 0.06 3.26
N GLY A 165 16.39 -0.93 3.40
CA GLY A 165 15.54 -1.08 4.58
C GLY A 165 16.38 -1.12 5.86
N THR A 166 15.92 -0.50 6.91
CA THR A 166 16.64 -0.39 8.21
C THR A 166 16.38 -1.56 9.14
N HIS A 167 15.27 -2.27 8.95
CA HIS A 167 14.96 -3.47 9.72
C HIS A 167 15.75 -4.68 9.18
N PRO A 168 16.26 -5.59 10.03
CA PRO A 168 17.03 -6.76 9.58
C PRO A 168 16.37 -7.57 8.46
N VAL A 169 15.04 -7.78 8.54
CA VAL A 169 14.27 -8.52 7.54
C VAL A 169 14.20 -7.80 6.19
N THR A 170 14.27 -6.47 6.16
CA THR A 170 14.18 -5.67 4.93
C THR A 170 15.51 -5.05 4.50
N SER A 171 16.61 -5.39 5.18
CA SER A 171 17.93 -4.81 4.93
C SER A 171 18.51 -5.14 3.54
N ASN A 172 17.95 -6.14 2.87
CA ASN A 172 18.27 -6.52 1.49
C ASN A 172 17.38 -5.82 0.44
N LEU A 173 16.39 -5.04 0.87
CA LEU A 173 15.46 -4.35 -0.01
C LEU A 173 15.80 -2.86 -0.13
N GLN A 174 15.68 -2.31 -1.33
CA GLN A 174 15.85 -0.88 -1.55
C GLN A 174 14.70 -0.07 -0.92
N ASP A 175 15.04 1.04 -0.25
CA ASP A 175 14.07 2.00 0.31
C ASP A 175 13.50 2.90 -0.79
N CYS A 176 12.60 2.36 -1.63
CA CYS A 176 11.92 3.10 -2.70
C CYS A 176 10.46 2.68 -2.83
N LYS A 177 9.64 3.54 -3.44
CA LYS A 177 8.20 3.34 -3.55
C LYS A 177 7.82 2.03 -4.24
N PHE A 178 8.49 1.67 -5.33
CA PHE A 178 8.21 0.42 -6.04
C PHE A 178 8.35 -0.80 -5.13
N VAL A 179 9.42 -0.84 -4.33
CA VAL A 179 9.66 -1.94 -3.37
C VAL A 179 8.60 -1.94 -2.27
N HIS A 180 8.27 -0.76 -1.72
CA HIS A 180 7.25 -0.64 -0.68
C HIS A 180 5.89 -1.14 -1.17
N TYR A 181 5.45 -0.69 -2.35
CA TYR A 181 4.16 -1.13 -2.93
C TYR A 181 4.17 -2.61 -3.29
N SER A 182 5.28 -3.10 -3.84
CA SER A 182 5.43 -4.54 -4.11
C SER A 182 5.35 -5.38 -2.84
N LEU A 183 5.94 -4.92 -1.73
CA LEU A 183 5.88 -5.62 -0.44
C LEU A 183 4.46 -5.60 0.13
N GLN A 184 3.72 -4.48 0.01
CA GLN A 184 2.30 -4.41 0.38
C GLN A 184 1.49 -5.48 -0.36
N LEU A 185 1.58 -5.47 -1.69
CA LEU A 185 0.89 -6.45 -2.52
C LEU A 185 1.30 -7.88 -2.20
N SER A 186 2.57 -8.08 -1.79
CA SER A 186 3.06 -9.39 -1.37
C SER A 186 2.38 -9.91 -0.10
N PHE A 187 2.02 -9.03 0.84
CA PHE A 187 1.21 -9.40 2.00
C PHE A 187 -0.19 -9.82 1.58
N TYR A 188 -0.85 -9.07 0.70
CA TYR A 188 -2.18 -9.44 0.19
C TYR A 188 -2.15 -10.77 -0.56
N ARG A 189 -1.17 -10.93 -1.45
CA ARG A 189 -0.94 -12.16 -2.18
C ARG A 189 -0.72 -13.34 -1.23
N TYR A 190 0.15 -13.19 -0.26
CA TYR A 190 0.42 -14.23 0.74
C TYR A 190 -0.86 -14.63 1.50
N LEU A 191 -1.66 -13.67 1.94
CA LEU A 191 -2.94 -13.95 2.61
C LEU A 191 -3.87 -14.72 1.69
N LEU A 192 -4.06 -14.28 0.45
CA LEU A 192 -4.94 -14.92 -0.52
C LEU A 192 -4.50 -16.35 -0.84
N GLU A 193 -3.19 -16.57 -1.03
CA GLU A 193 -2.64 -17.89 -1.33
C GLU A 193 -2.72 -18.84 -0.12
N GLN A 194 -2.37 -18.38 1.10
CA GLN A 194 -2.25 -19.24 2.27
C GLN A 194 -3.56 -19.47 3.02
N TYR A 195 -4.47 -18.50 3.03
CA TYR A 195 -5.67 -18.54 3.86
C TYR A 195 -6.97 -18.61 3.06
N TYR A 196 -6.94 -18.27 1.77
CA TYR A 196 -8.11 -18.32 0.89
C TYR A 196 -7.96 -19.35 -0.24
N GLY A 197 -6.79 -19.96 -0.39
CA GLY A 197 -6.53 -21.00 -1.39
C GLY A 197 -6.57 -20.50 -2.84
N LEU A 198 -6.39 -19.21 -3.07
CA LEU A 198 -6.43 -18.62 -4.41
C LEU A 198 -5.06 -18.74 -5.09
N THR A 199 -5.06 -18.92 -6.39
CA THR A 199 -3.85 -18.89 -7.22
C THR A 199 -3.64 -17.48 -7.76
N ILE A 200 -2.61 -16.77 -7.27
CA ILE A 200 -2.32 -15.41 -7.70
C ILE A 200 -1.24 -15.42 -8.78
N ASN A 201 -1.63 -15.03 -10.00
CA ASN A 201 -0.73 -14.97 -11.15
C ASN A 201 0.23 -13.78 -11.06
N ASN A 202 -0.32 -12.58 -10.86
CA ASN A 202 0.46 -11.34 -10.77
C ASN A 202 -0.04 -10.43 -9.66
N GLN A 203 0.79 -9.44 -9.35
CA GLN A 203 0.44 -8.28 -8.53
C GLN A 203 0.85 -7.01 -9.28
N LEU A 204 -0.08 -6.07 -9.43
CA LEU A 204 0.08 -4.89 -10.26
C LEU A 204 -0.04 -3.62 -9.42
N ILE A 205 0.88 -2.70 -9.63
CA ILE A 205 0.81 -1.33 -9.11
C ILE A 205 0.31 -0.46 -10.25
N ALA A 206 -0.91 0.02 -10.16
CA ALA A 206 -1.52 0.88 -11.16
C ALA A 206 -1.31 2.35 -10.79
N HIS A 207 -0.35 2.98 -11.41
CA HIS A 207 0.05 4.37 -11.15
C HIS A 207 -0.82 5.35 -11.93
N LEU A 208 -1.64 6.08 -11.19
CA LEU A 208 -2.56 7.08 -11.71
C LEU A 208 -1.88 8.45 -11.75
N LYS A 209 -1.69 8.96 -12.96
CA LYS A 209 -1.09 10.26 -13.24
C LYS A 209 -2.11 11.19 -13.90
N GLU A 210 -1.74 12.46 -14.07
CA GLU A 210 -2.60 13.46 -14.75
C GLU A 210 -2.76 13.18 -16.26
N ASP A 211 -1.90 12.35 -16.82
CA ASP A 211 -1.86 12.01 -18.25
C ASP A 211 -2.20 10.55 -18.55
N GLY A 212 -2.63 9.77 -17.56
CA GLY A 212 -3.04 8.39 -17.75
C GLY A 212 -2.72 7.45 -16.58
N CYS A 213 -2.90 6.14 -16.83
CA CYS A 213 -2.57 5.08 -15.89
C CYS A 213 -1.46 4.18 -16.46
N THR A 214 -0.43 3.92 -15.67
CA THR A 214 0.67 3.02 -16.01
C THR A 214 0.72 1.85 -15.02
N GLY A 215 0.61 0.62 -15.53
CA GLY A 215 0.74 -0.59 -14.71
C GLY A 215 2.20 -1.03 -14.58
N TYR A 216 2.63 -1.31 -13.35
CA TYR A 216 3.91 -1.96 -13.04
C TYR A 216 3.63 -3.33 -12.45
N VAL A 217 4.33 -4.36 -12.94
CA VAL A 217 4.30 -5.68 -12.31
C VAL A 217 5.13 -5.61 -11.03
N GLY A 218 4.47 -5.73 -9.88
CA GLY A 218 5.11 -5.75 -8.58
C GLY A 218 5.88 -7.05 -8.35
N ARG A 219 7.01 -6.97 -7.66
CA ARG A 219 7.78 -8.16 -7.30
C ARG A 219 7.16 -8.84 -6.08
N TYR A 220 7.02 -10.17 -6.13
CA TYR A 220 6.58 -10.96 -4.98
C TYR A 220 7.73 -11.20 -4.00
N TYR A 221 7.64 -10.59 -2.82
CA TYR A 221 8.59 -10.70 -1.71
C TYR A 221 8.11 -11.71 -0.68
N GLN A 222 7.86 -12.96 -1.11
CA GLN A 222 7.28 -14.00 -0.25
C GLN A 222 8.15 -14.29 0.97
N LYS A 223 9.46 -14.40 0.78
CA LYS A 223 10.40 -14.66 1.88
C LYS A 223 10.35 -13.56 2.93
N GLU A 224 10.42 -12.31 2.49
CA GLU A 224 10.39 -11.16 3.38
C GLU A 224 9.06 -11.07 4.14
N VAL A 225 7.93 -11.39 3.49
CA VAL A 225 6.61 -11.44 4.15
C VAL A 225 6.62 -12.51 5.26
N ILE A 226 7.12 -13.71 4.98
CA ILE A 226 7.21 -14.80 5.97
C ILE A 226 8.10 -14.39 7.13
N ASP A 227 9.26 -13.82 6.86
CA ASP A 227 10.22 -13.39 7.87
C ASP A 227 9.66 -12.25 8.75
N ILE A 228 8.93 -11.29 8.15
CA ILE A 228 8.24 -10.22 8.87
C ILE A 228 7.16 -10.80 9.80
N ILE A 229 6.34 -11.73 9.31
CA ILE A 229 5.31 -12.39 10.11
C ILE A 229 5.93 -13.18 11.27
N ALA A 230 7.04 -13.87 11.03
CA ALA A 230 7.75 -14.61 12.06
C ALA A 230 8.37 -13.70 13.14
N ASP A 231 8.88 -12.53 12.74
CA ASP A 231 9.44 -11.54 13.66
C ASP A 231 8.40 -10.93 14.60
N GLN A 232 7.17 -10.82 14.14
CA GLN A 232 6.03 -10.31 14.90
C GLN A 232 5.58 -11.23 16.04
N LYS A 233 5.84 -12.53 15.89
CA LYS A 233 5.43 -13.54 16.90
C LYS A 233 6.44 -13.68 18.07
N LYS A 234 7.55 -12.92 18.01
CA LYS A 234 8.55 -12.84 19.09
C LYS A 234 8.21 -11.73 20.09
#